data_667edf5c5dba2345e243bf4d28c627eb
#
_entry.id   667edf5c5dba2345e243bf4d28c627eb
#
_cell.length_a   1.000
_cell.length_b   1.000
_cell.length_c   1.000
_cell.angle_alpha   90.00
_cell.angle_beta   90.00
_cell.angle_gamma   90.00
#
_symmetry.space_group_name_H-M   'P 1'
#
loop_
_entity.id
_entity.type
_entity.pdbx_description
1 polymer ?
#
loop_
_entity_poly.entity_id
_entity_poly.type
_entity_poly.pdbx_seq_one_letter_code
_entity_poly.pdbx_strand_id
1 'polypeptide(L)'
;MSNHAVMTVIGKDRIGIVAEVATLLAEHQVSIMNISQQLMDDYFTMIILLDTERCTLPRLQFSEFLDSEGEKRGLHIRVQDEALFNAMHRI
;
A
#
# COMPACT_ATOMS: atom_id res chain seq x y z
N MET A 1 -6.79 18.41 -4.88
CA MET A 1 -6.36 17.29 -4.04
C MET A 1 -6.37 16.01 -4.84
N SER A 2 -5.33 15.24 -4.68
CA SER A 2 -5.23 13.96 -5.38
C SER A 2 -6.03 12.88 -4.66
N ASN A 3 -6.80 12.09 -5.43
CA ASN A 3 -7.46 10.90 -4.91
C ASN A 3 -6.55 9.68 -5.04
N HIS A 4 -5.29 9.91 -5.35
CA HIS A 4 -4.32 8.83 -5.53
C HIS A 4 -3.36 8.77 -4.36
N ALA A 5 -2.98 7.56 -4.01
CA ALA A 5 -1.99 7.33 -2.97
C ALA A 5 -1.01 6.26 -3.45
N VAL A 6 0.17 6.28 -2.87
CA VAL A 6 1.17 5.25 -3.13
C VAL A 6 1.35 4.43 -1.86
N MET A 7 1.19 3.13 -1.98
CA MET A 7 1.38 2.21 -0.87
C MET A 7 2.63 1.39 -1.11
N THR A 8 3.48 1.31 -0.09
CA THR A 8 4.68 0.48 -0.11
C THR A 8 4.51 -0.66 0.88
N VAL A 9 4.80 -1.88 0.44
CA VAL A 9 4.73 -3.08 1.29
C VAL A 9 6.09 -3.75 1.25
N ILE A 10 6.68 -3.98 2.42
CA ILE A 10 7.97 -4.63 2.55
C ILE A 10 7.86 -5.72 3.61
N GLY A 11 8.39 -6.90 3.31
CA GLY A 11 8.40 -8.00 4.27
C GLY A 11 9.10 -9.21 3.70
N LYS A 12 9.16 -10.27 4.50
CA LYS A 12 9.70 -11.53 4.03
C LYS A 12 8.75 -12.13 3.02
N ASP A 13 9.31 -12.65 1.94
CA ASP A 13 8.50 -13.26 0.89
C ASP A 13 7.78 -14.49 1.41
N ARG A 14 6.50 -14.60 1.08
CA ARG A 14 5.68 -15.76 1.38
C ARG A 14 4.48 -15.79 0.47
N ILE A 15 3.88 -16.96 0.37
CA ILE A 15 2.71 -17.16 -0.47
C ILE A 15 1.53 -16.33 0.07
N GLY A 16 0.83 -15.66 -0.83
CA GLY A 16 -0.42 -14.99 -0.50
C GLY A 16 -0.33 -13.53 -0.09
N ILE A 17 0.87 -12.93 -0.08
CA ILE A 17 1.01 -11.51 0.30
C ILE A 17 0.14 -10.61 -0.56
N VAL A 18 0.19 -10.79 -1.88
CA VAL A 18 -0.57 -9.93 -2.80
C VAL A 18 -2.07 -10.07 -2.54
N ALA A 19 -2.52 -11.31 -2.35
CA ALA A 19 -3.95 -11.58 -2.09
C ALA A 19 -4.40 -10.94 -0.78
N GLU A 20 -3.59 -11.03 0.27
CA GLU A 20 -3.92 -10.42 1.56
C GLU A 20 -4.02 -8.91 1.45
N VAL A 21 -3.05 -8.29 0.78
CA VAL A 21 -3.04 -6.84 0.60
C VAL A 21 -4.23 -6.40 -0.24
N ALA A 22 -4.51 -7.11 -1.33
CA ALA A 22 -5.64 -6.78 -2.19
C ALA A 22 -6.98 -6.86 -1.43
N THR A 23 -7.11 -7.85 -0.55
CA THR A 23 -8.31 -8.00 0.27
C THR A 23 -8.48 -6.82 1.23
N LEU A 24 -7.40 -6.39 1.88
CA LEU A 24 -7.44 -5.24 2.77
C LEU A 24 -7.90 -3.98 2.05
N LEU A 25 -7.41 -3.78 0.83
CA LEU A 25 -7.78 -2.62 0.03
C LEU A 25 -9.24 -2.70 -0.40
N ALA A 26 -9.68 -3.87 -0.83
CA ALA A 26 -11.05 -4.06 -1.28
C ALA A 26 -12.07 -3.83 -0.16
N GLU A 27 -11.73 -4.19 1.07
CA GLU A 27 -12.60 -3.98 2.23
C GLU A 27 -12.97 -2.52 2.42
N HIS A 28 -12.12 -1.61 1.99
CA HIS A 28 -12.35 -0.18 2.15
C HIS A 28 -12.56 0.53 0.81
N GLN A 29 -12.93 -0.22 -0.22
CA GLN A 29 -13.30 0.33 -1.54
C GLN A 29 -12.14 1.10 -2.20
N VAL A 30 -10.92 0.60 -2.03
CA VAL A 30 -9.75 1.19 -2.66
C VAL A 30 -9.35 0.36 -3.87
N SER A 31 -9.20 1.01 -5.01
CA SER A 31 -8.83 0.35 -6.26
C SER A 31 -7.32 0.39 -6.47
N ILE A 32 -6.81 -0.70 -7.03
CA ILE A 32 -5.40 -0.77 -7.42
C ILE A 32 -5.28 -0.33 -8.87
N MET A 33 -4.45 0.69 -9.10
CA MET A 33 -4.24 1.21 -10.45
C MET A 33 -2.99 0.61 -11.10
N ASN A 34 -1.98 0.35 -10.29
CA ASN A 34 -0.72 -0.20 -10.81
C ASN A 34 0.04 -0.85 -9.67
N ILE A 35 0.79 -1.91 -9.98
CA ILE A 35 1.62 -2.62 -9.00
C ILE A 35 2.99 -2.85 -9.60
N SER A 36 4.02 -2.56 -8.81
CA SER A 36 5.40 -2.93 -9.13
C SER A 36 5.92 -3.79 -7.99
N GLN A 37 6.50 -4.93 -8.33
CA GLN A 37 7.01 -5.88 -7.34
C GLN A 37 8.48 -6.15 -7.57
N GLN A 38 9.21 -6.39 -6.49
CA GLN A 38 10.60 -6.73 -6.58
C GLN A 38 10.98 -7.67 -5.44
N LEU A 39 11.69 -8.74 -5.77
CA LEU A 39 12.19 -9.68 -4.78
C LEU A 39 13.69 -9.49 -4.65
N MET A 40 14.16 -9.23 -3.44
CA MET A 40 15.57 -9.10 -3.13
C MET A 40 15.92 -10.08 -2.03
N ASP A 41 16.66 -11.15 -2.36
CA ASP A 41 16.92 -12.25 -1.46
C ASP A 41 15.62 -12.82 -0.92
N ASP A 42 15.39 -12.73 0.40
CA ASP A 42 14.19 -13.23 1.04
C ASP A 42 13.13 -12.15 1.24
N TYR A 43 13.41 -10.93 0.77
CA TYR A 43 12.50 -9.82 1.01
C TYR A 43 11.70 -9.47 -0.22
N PHE A 44 10.42 -9.24 0.02
CA PHE A 44 9.46 -8.84 -0.99
C PHE A 44 9.19 -7.35 -0.83
N THR A 45 9.25 -6.60 -1.92
CA THR A 45 8.91 -5.18 -1.94
C THR A 45 7.85 -4.96 -3.00
N MET A 46 6.79 -4.25 -2.64
CA MET A 46 5.70 -3.97 -3.55
C MET A 46 5.34 -2.49 -3.44
N ILE A 47 5.24 -1.82 -4.58
CA ILE A 47 4.81 -0.43 -4.65
C ILE A 47 3.51 -0.41 -5.45
N ILE A 48 2.46 0.12 -4.86
CA ILE A 48 1.11 0.08 -5.44
C ILE A 48 0.58 1.50 -5.56
N LEU A 49 0.12 1.85 -6.75
CA LEU A 49 -0.59 3.10 -6.95
C LEU A 49 -2.08 2.83 -6.73
N LEU A 50 -2.68 3.60 -5.82
CA LEU A 50 -4.06 3.41 -5.39
C LEU A 50 -4.95 4.54 -5.83
N ASP A 51 -6.20 4.21 -6.17
CA ASP A 51 -7.27 5.18 -6.31
C ASP A 51 -8.10 5.10 -5.02
N THR A 52 -8.07 6.18 -4.24
CA THR A 52 -8.74 6.22 -2.94
C THR A 52 -10.02 7.06 -2.98
N GLU A 53 -10.53 7.37 -4.16
CA GLU A 53 -11.70 8.22 -4.29
C GLU A 53 -12.90 7.69 -3.51
N ARG A 54 -13.09 6.37 -3.49
CA ARG A 54 -14.22 5.72 -2.81
C ARG A 54 -13.83 5.10 -1.48
N CYS A 55 -12.66 5.41 -0.97
CA CYS A 55 -12.21 4.85 0.29
C CYS A 55 -13.18 5.18 1.41
N THR A 56 -13.50 4.17 2.22
CA THR A 56 -14.49 4.32 3.30
C THR A 56 -13.92 5.01 4.53
N LEU A 57 -12.61 5.19 4.59
CA LEU A 57 -11.92 5.84 5.71
C LEU A 57 -11.21 7.11 5.26
N PRO A 58 -11.14 8.13 6.13
CA PRO A 58 -10.25 9.26 5.88
C PRO A 58 -8.81 8.78 5.74
N ARG A 59 -7.99 9.57 5.04
CA ARG A 59 -6.62 9.17 4.71
C ARG A 59 -5.81 8.74 5.93
N LEU A 60 -5.87 9.50 7.02
CA LEU A 60 -5.10 9.16 8.22
C LEU A 60 -5.55 7.83 8.83
N GLN A 61 -6.86 7.63 8.93
CA GLN A 61 -7.40 6.39 9.48
C GLN A 61 -7.09 5.19 8.58
N PHE A 62 -7.13 5.40 7.28
CA PHE A 62 -6.78 4.35 6.32
C PHE A 62 -5.30 3.95 6.47
N SER A 63 -4.43 4.94 6.60
CA SER A 63 -3.01 4.70 6.81
C SER A 63 -2.76 3.92 8.11
N GLU A 64 -3.43 4.32 9.19
CA GLU A 64 -3.32 3.64 10.48
C GLU A 64 -3.85 2.21 10.42
N PHE A 65 -4.96 2.01 9.70
CA PHE A 65 -5.52 0.68 9.51
C PHE A 65 -4.52 -0.24 8.81
N LEU A 66 -3.93 0.21 7.72
CA LEU A 66 -2.96 -0.60 6.98
C LEU A 66 -1.69 -0.85 7.77
N ASP A 67 -1.22 0.14 8.52
CA ASP A 67 -0.05 -0.03 9.37
C ASP A 67 -0.29 -1.12 10.40
N SER A 68 -1.44 -1.07 11.07
CA SER A 68 -1.83 -2.06 12.08
C SER A 68 -1.99 -3.46 11.47
N GLU A 69 -2.67 -3.55 10.33
CA GLU A 69 -2.86 -4.85 9.67
C GLU A 69 -1.54 -5.42 9.17
N GLY A 70 -0.64 -4.56 8.72
CA GLY A 70 0.70 -4.97 8.32
C GLY A 70 1.47 -5.58 9.47
N GLU A 71 1.44 -4.94 10.64
CA GLU A 71 2.11 -5.47 11.81
C GLU A 71 1.62 -6.86 12.17
N LYS A 72 0.32 -7.08 12.12
CA LYS A 72 -0.26 -8.39 12.42
C LYS A 72 0.23 -9.47 11.47
N ARG A 73 0.62 -9.09 10.27
CA ARG A 73 1.04 -10.01 9.21
C ARG A 73 2.54 -10.07 9.00
N GLY A 74 3.30 -9.33 9.80
CA GLY A 74 4.75 -9.25 9.63
C GLY A 74 5.16 -8.46 8.42
N LEU A 75 4.33 -7.51 7.98
CA LEU A 75 4.60 -6.66 6.83
C LEU A 75 4.75 -5.21 7.28
N HIS A 76 5.65 -4.50 6.61
CA HIS A 76 5.78 -3.07 6.82
C HIS A 76 5.02 -2.37 5.69
N ILE A 77 3.91 -1.73 6.03
CA ILE A 77 3.05 -1.09 5.04
C ILE A 77 3.01 0.42 5.31
N ARG A 78 3.26 1.21 4.27
CA ARG A 78 3.18 2.66 4.33
C ARG A 78 2.31 3.19 3.22
N VAL A 79 1.54 4.23 3.51
CA VAL A 79 0.71 4.90 2.53
C VAL A 79 1.08 6.37 2.51
N GLN A 80 1.32 6.90 1.33
CA GLN A 80 1.64 8.31 1.13
C GLN A 80 0.77 8.87 0.02
N ASP A 81 0.47 10.17 0.11
CA ASP A 81 -0.20 10.84 -0.98
C ASP A 81 0.70 10.80 -2.21
N GLU A 82 0.12 10.64 -3.39
CA GLU A 82 0.90 10.57 -4.63
C GLU A 82 1.75 11.80 -4.85
N ALA A 83 1.21 12.97 -4.57
CA ALA A 83 1.95 14.22 -4.74
C ALA A 83 3.19 14.27 -3.83
N LEU A 84 3.04 13.81 -2.59
CA LEU A 84 4.16 13.78 -1.65
C LEU A 84 5.21 12.76 -2.09
N PHE A 85 4.76 11.58 -2.51
CA PHE A 85 5.66 10.53 -2.96
C PHE A 85 6.49 11.01 -4.16
N ASN A 86 5.84 11.63 -5.13
CA ASN A 86 6.52 12.15 -6.32
C ASN A 86 7.54 13.23 -5.96
N ALA A 87 7.20 14.10 -5.02
CA ALA A 87 8.11 15.15 -4.58
C ALA A 87 9.36 14.57 -3.92
N MET A 88 9.20 13.50 -3.15
CA MET A 88 10.33 12.85 -2.45
C MET A 88 11.23 12.05 -3.40
N HIS A 89 10.70 11.59 -4.53
CA HIS A 89 11.43 10.74 -5.47
C HIS A 89 11.80 11.46 -6.76
N ARG A 90 11.72 12.77 -6.75
CA ARG A 90 12.06 13.59 -7.90
C ARG A 90 13.57 13.74 -8.00
N ILE A 91 14.04 13.59 -9.19
CA ILE A 91 15.45 13.74 -9.47
C ILE A 91 15.70 15.07 -10.19
#